data_37a81f9c49ced783a7e779359737ca4b
#
_entry.id   37a81f9c49ced783a7e779359737ca4b
#
_cell.length_a   1.000
_cell.length_b   1.000
_cell.length_c   1.000
_cell.angle_alpha   90.00
_cell.angle_beta   90.00
_cell.angle_gamma   90.00
#
_symmetry.space_group_name_H-M   'P 1'
#
loop_
_entity.id
_entity.type
_entity.pdbx_description
1 polymer ?
#
loop_
_entity_poly.entity_id
_entity_poly.type
_entity_poly.pdbx_seq_one_letter_code
_entity_poly.pdbx_strand_id
1 'polypeptide(L)'
;LHKEYRRQRQMCIRDRIDAEIQQTDESEESQYHTSHARMTQLMTISQAVDAQQRRYSLKESVGKVSAEFAYLYPPGIPIIVPGEQITGQFVRNVRRYMEQGLEVQGLSDTSAETICVAARNEIGQEEYSPAKE
;
A
#
# COMPACT_ATOMS: atom_id res chain seq x y z
N LEU A 1 -35.67 -24.43 0.76
CA LEU A 1 -35.72 -24.04 -0.67
C LEU A 1 -34.82 -22.85 -1.00
N HIS A 2 -34.72 -21.82 -0.14
CA HIS A 2 -33.91 -20.63 -0.47
C HIS A 2 -32.39 -20.81 -0.31
N LYS A 3 -31.90 -21.80 0.44
CA LYS A 3 -30.45 -22.04 0.62
C LYS A 3 -29.81 -22.76 -0.57
N GLU A 4 -30.54 -23.62 -1.25
CA GLU A 4 -30.02 -24.36 -2.39
C GLU A 4 -29.85 -23.48 -3.63
N TYR A 5 -30.79 -22.57 -3.90
CA TYR A 5 -30.69 -21.58 -4.98
C TYR A 5 -29.52 -20.62 -4.80
N ARG A 6 -29.14 -20.26 -3.59
CA ARG A 6 -27.95 -19.43 -3.31
C ARG A 6 -26.66 -20.16 -3.65
N ARG A 7 -26.55 -21.44 -3.30
CA ARG A 7 -25.34 -22.24 -3.62
C ARG A 7 -25.20 -22.47 -5.12
N GLN A 8 -26.29 -22.72 -5.80
CA GLN A 8 -26.29 -22.92 -7.25
C GLN A 8 -25.92 -21.65 -8.01
N ARG A 9 -26.36 -20.47 -7.59
CA ARG A 9 -25.94 -19.19 -8.16
C ARG A 9 -24.45 -18.93 -7.95
N GLN A 10 -23.92 -19.24 -6.79
CA GLN A 10 -22.47 -19.06 -6.51
C GLN A 10 -21.62 -20.01 -7.36
N MET A 11 -22.06 -21.23 -7.59
CA MET A 11 -21.37 -22.17 -8.48
C MET A 11 -21.39 -21.67 -9.93
N CYS A 12 -22.53 -21.25 -10.44
CA CYS A 12 -22.63 -20.71 -11.81
C CYS A 12 -21.77 -19.48 -12.05
N ILE A 13 -21.62 -18.61 -11.05
CA ILE A 13 -20.75 -17.42 -11.14
C ILE A 13 -19.28 -17.85 -11.13
N ARG A 14 -18.88 -18.79 -10.28
CA ARG A 14 -17.51 -19.33 -10.25
C ARG A 14 -17.14 -20.02 -11.56
N ASP A 15 -17.97 -20.93 -12.05
CA ASP A 15 -17.73 -21.65 -13.30
C ASP A 15 -17.60 -20.69 -14.49
N ARG A 16 -18.33 -19.58 -14.45
CA ARG A 16 -18.30 -18.56 -15.49
C ARG A 16 -17.03 -17.71 -15.41
N ILE A 17 -16.58 -17.37 -14.21
CA ILE A 17 -15.31 -16.67 -13.99
C ILE A 17 -14.13 -17.56 -14.36
N ASP A 18 -14.15 -18.83 -13.98
CA ASP A 18 -13.09 -19.78 -14.31
C ASP A 18 -13.00 -20.02 -15.83
N ALA A 19 -14.13 -20.08 -16.54
CA ALA A 19 -14.16 -20.19 -18.00
C ALA A 19 -13.63 -18.93 -18.70
N GLU A 20 -13.91 -17.75 -18.14
CA GLU A 20 -13.45 -16.48 -18.68
C GLU A 20 -11.95 -16.25 -18.41
N ILE A 21 -11.44 -16.71 -17.27
CA ILE A 21 -10.00 -16.70 -16.95
C ILE A 21 -9.23 -17.67 -17.86
N GLN A 22 -9.78 -18.84 -18.19
CA GLN A 22 -9.13 -19.80 -19.09
C GLN A 22 -9.07 -19.33 -20.55
N GLN A 23 -9.92 -18.40 -20.95
CA GLN A 23 -9.90 -17.81 -22.29
C GLN A 23 -8.93 -16.64 -22.44
N THR A 24 -8.40 -16.11 -21.35
CA THR A 24 -7.35 -15.07 -21.34
C THR A 24 -5.95 -15.67 -21.26
N ASP A 25 -5.79 -16.94 -21.65
CA ASP A 25 -4.47 -17.58 -21.73
C ASP A 25 -3.59 -16.93 -22.80
N GLU A 26 -2.39 -16.57 -22.36
CA GLU A 26 -1.12 -16.51 -23.09
C GLU A 26 -0.77 -15.30 -23.96
N SER A 27 -1.29 -14.10 -23.76
CA SER A 27 -0.67 -13.01 -24.51
C SER A 27 -0.45 -11.67 -23.79
N GLU A 28 -0.70 -11.60 -22.53
CA GLU A 28 -0.13 -10.52 -21.73
C GLU A 28 0.24 -11.07 -20.36
N GLU A 29 1.43 -11.66 -20.24
CA GLU A 29 2.18 -11.59 -19.01
C GLU A 29 2.34 -10.10 -18.72
N SER A 30 1.26 -9.51 -18.24
CA SER A 30 1.28 -8.22 -17.61
C SER A 30 2.33 -8.34 -16.52
N GLN A 31 3.50 -7.80 -16.82
CA GLN A 31 4.60 -7.64 -15.88
C GLN A 31 4.15 -6.73 -14.73
N TYR A 32 3.08 -7.10 -14.07
CA TYR A 32 2.76 -6.65 -12.72
C TYR A 32 3.72 -7.35 -11.75
N HIS A 33 5.02 -7.18 -12.02
CA HIS A 33 5.98 -7.29 -10.97
C HIS A 33 5.70 -6.13 -10.01
N THR A 34 4.70 -6.33 -9.19
CA THR A 34 4.63 -5.64 -7.91
C THR A 34 5.84 -6.14 -7.13
N SER A 35 7.00 -5.58 -7.45
CA SER A 35 8.12 -5.65 -6.54
C SER A 35 7.68 -4.89 -5.30
N HIS A 36 7.02 -5.60 -4.40
CA HIS A 36 6.75 -5.10 -3.05
C HIS A 36 8.12 -4.82 -2.46
N ALA A 37 8.57 -3.59 -2.59
CA ALA A 37 9.75 -3.15 -1.88
C ALA A 37 9.45 -3.46 -0.41
N ARG A 38 10.30 -4.28 0.22
CA ARG A 38 10.19 -4.50 1.67
C ARG A 38 10.29 -3.14 2.32
N MET A 39 9.18 -2.64 2.82
CA MET A 39 9.15 -1.42 3.60
C MET A 39 9.74 -1.73 4.97
N THR A 40 10.64 -0.88 5.43
CA THR A 40 11.19 -0.99 6.77
C THR A 40 10.34 -0.17 7.70
N GLN A 41 9.75 -0.80 8.70
CA GLN A 41 9.02 -0.12 9.75
C GLN A 41 10.03 0.45 10.77
N LEU A 42 10.03 1.76 10.93
CA LEU A 42 10.90 2.49 11.84
C LEU A 42 10.18 3.01 13.09
N MET A 43 8.87 3.12 13.04
CA MET A 43 7.99 3.55 14.11
C MET A 43 6.73 2.69 14.10
N THR A 44 6.05 2.56 15.23
CA THR A 44 4.70 2.00 15.23
C THR A 44 3.74 2.96 14.55
N ILE A 45 2.60 2.45 14.07
CA ILE A 45 1.55 3.27 13.44
C ILE A 45 1.11 4.39 14.38
N SER A 46 0.87 4.06 15.65
CA SER A 46 0.47 5.04 16.67
C SER A 46 1.51 6.14 16.85
N GLN A 47 2.77 5.77 17.00
CA GLN A 47 3.86 6.74 17.14
C GLN A 47 3.98 7.67 15.93
N ALA A 48 3.80 7.13 14.72
CA ALA A 48 3.90 7.94 13.51
C ALA A 48 2.72 8.89 13.33
N VAL A 49 1.52 8.45 13.70
CA VAL A 49 0.30 9.27 13.61
C VAL A 49 0.30 10.38 14.67
N ASP A 50 0.76 10.08 15.90
CA ASP A 50 0.81 11.02 17.02
C ASP A 50 2.02 11.97 16.96
N ALA A 51 3.01 11.69 16.12
CA ALA A 51 4.18 12.52 15.94
C ALA A 51 3.84 13.86 15.28
N GLN A 52 4.70 14.86 15.49
CA GLN A 52 4.62 16.10 14.72
C GLN A 52 4.80 15.78 13.22
N GLN A 53 3.84 16.18 12.42
CA GLN A 53 3.84 15.89 10.99
C GLN A 53 4.31 17.10 10.19
N ARG A 54 5.02 16.82 9.11
CA ARG A 54 5.44 17.82 8.12
C ARG A 54 5.16 17.29 6.72
N ARG A 55 4.71 18.17 5.84
CA ARG A 55 4.42 17.83 4.45
C ARG A 55 5.65 18.04 3.58
N TYR A 56 5.94 17.06 2.75
CA TYR A 56 7.03 17.07 1.77
C TYR A 56 6.53 16.63 0.42
N SER A 57 7.19 17.06 -0.65
CA SER A 57 6.98 16.45 -1.95
C SER A 57 7.40 14.96 -1.90
N LEU A 58 6.78 14.12 -2.73
CA LEU A 58 7.12 12.69 -2.76
C LEU A 58 8.62 12.46 -3.00
N LYS A 59 9.28 13.31 -3.81
CA LYS A 59 10.71 13.20 -4.07
C LYS A 59 11.56 13.49 -2.84
N GLU A 60 11.20 14.51 -2.09
CA GLU A 60 11.94 14.95 -0.90
C GLU A 60 11.63 14.13 0.34
N SER A 61 10.56 13.34 0.28
CA SER A 61 10.14 12.45 1.39
C SER A 61 10.95 11.17 1.48
N VAL A 62 11.73 10.82 0.47
CA VAL A 62 12.55 9.60 0.44
C VAL A 62 13.49 9.57 1.64
N GLY A 63 13.51 8.45 2.34
CA GLY A 63 14.30 8.24 3.57
C GLY A 63 13.59 8.68 4.85
N LYS A 64 12.49 9.41 4.76
CA LYS A 64 11.68 9.84 5.92
C LYS A 64 10.63 8.78 6.26
N VAL A 65 9.98 8.94 7.41
CA VAL A 65 8.95 8.03 7.90
C VAL A 65 7.57 8.56 7.50
N SER A 66 6.75 7.72 6.90
CA SER A 66 5.38 8.09 6.55
C SER A 66 4.53 8.31 7.80
N ALA A 67 3.72 9.36 7.80
CA ALA A 67 2.66 9.59 8.79
C ALA A 67 1.27 9.26 8.21
N GLU A 68 1.19 8.89 6.95
CA GLU A 68 -0.06 8.65 6.25
C GLU A 68 -0.11 7.23 5.69
N PHE A 69 -1.34 6.74 5.52
CA PHE A 69 -1.61 5.57 4.70
C PHE A 69 -1.64 5.97 3.24
N ALA A 70 -1.16 5.10 2.36
CA ALA A 70 -1.51 5.16 0.95
C ALA A 70 -1.91 3.77 0.48
N TYR A 71 -2.94 3.69 -0.31
CA TYR A 71 -3.46 2.45 -0.85
C TYR A 71 -3.97 2.63 -2.28
N LEU A 72 -3.94 1.55 -3.05
CA LEU A 72 -4.50 1.49 -4.40
C LEU A 72 -5.98 1.14 -4.34
N TYR A 73 -6.79 1.87 -5.07
CA TYR A 73 -8.21 1.58 -5.18
C TYR A 73 -8.62 1.42 -6.64
N PRO A 74 -9.52 0.47 -6.95
CA PRO A 74 -9.94 -0.70 -6.19
C PRO A 74 -8.90 -1.81 -6.19
N PRO A 75 -8.81 -2.71 -5.20
CA PRO A 75 -9.72 -2.98 -4.09
C PRO A 75 -9.34 -2.34 -2.74
N GLY A 76 -8.30 -1.52 -2.65
CA GLY A 76 -7.81 -0.94 -1.40
C GLY A 76 -6.59 -1.67 -0.85
N ILE A 77 -5.60 -1.91 -1.68
CA ILE A 77 -4.33 -2.55 -1.30
C ILE A 77 -3.40 -1.50 -0.72
N PRO A 78 -3.00 -1.61 0.57
CA PRO A 78 -2.04 -0.67 1.15
C PRO A 78 -0.68 -0.79 0.47
N ILE A 79 -0.10 0.35 0.11
CA ILE A 79 1.23 0.45 -0.50
C ILE A 79 2.24 1.11 0.43
N ILE A 80 1.79 1.82 1.45
CA ILE A 80 2.58 2.29 2.60
C ILE A 80 1.64 2.51 3.79
N VAL A 81 2.14 2.26 4.99
CA VAL A 81 1.44 2.55 6.24
C VAL A 81 2.26 3.51 7.11
N PRO A 82 1.61 4.25 8.06
CA PRO A 82 2.35 5.11 8.97
C PRO A 82 3.40 4.33 9.76
N GLY A 83 4.58 4.92 9.90
CA GLY A 83 5.71 4.29 10.57
C GLY A 83 6.70 3.59 9.64
N GLU A 84 6.34 3.36 8.39
CA GLU A 84 7.24 2.80 7.39
C GLU A 84 8.12 3.88 6.75
N GLN A 85 9.35 3.49 6.41
CA GLN A 85 10.27 4.36 5.69
C GLN A 85 9.88 4.50 4.22
N ILE A 86 9.76 5.74 3.76
CA ILE A 86 9.47 6.05 2.38
C ILE A 86 10.71 5.75 1.53
N THR A 87 10.57 4.85 0.58
CA THR A 87 11.66 4.45 -0.32
C THR A 87 11.53 5.12 -1.70
N GLY A 88 12.64 5.23 -2.41
CA GLY A 88 12.60 5.69 -3.81
C GLY A 88 11.77 4.76 -4.71
N GLN A 89 11.68 3.48 -4.37
CA GLN A 89 10.82 2.52 -5.07
C GLN A 89 9.34 2.83 -4.87
N PHE A 90 8.93 3.16 -3.64
CA PHE A 90 7.56 3.60 -3.36
C PHE A 90 7.19 4.81 -4.24
N VAL A 91 8.04 5.83 -4.29
CA VAL A 91 7.78 7.04 -5.10
C VAL A 91 7.65 6.71 -6.60
N ARG A 92 8.50 5.84 -7.12
CA ARG A 92 8.39 5.36 -8.52
C ARG A 92 7.10 4.59 -8.75
N ASN A 93 6.73 3.72 -7.84
CA ASN A 93 5.50 2.92 -7.93
C ASN A 93 4.25 3.81 -7.92
N VAL A 94 4.17 4.79 -7.03
CA VAL A 94 3.04 5.75 -6.98
C VAL A 94 2.86 6.44 -8.33
N ARG A 95 3.93 6.95 -8.92
CA ARG A 95 3.86 7.59 -10.25
C ARG A 95 3.38 6.63 -11.33
N ARG A 96 3.98 5.43 -11.36
CA ARG A 96 3.60 4.40 -12.33
C ARG A 96 2.12 4.03 -12.21
N TYR A 97 1.59 3.89 -10.99
CA TYR A 97 0.19 3.59 -10.78
C TYR A 97 -0.73 4.71 -11.30
N MET A 98 -0.37 5.96 -11.04
CA MET A 98 -1.12 7.11 -11.55
C MET A 98 -1.07 7.20 -13.07
N GLU A 99 0.08 6.94 -13.70
CA GLU A 99 0.24 6.88 -15.17
C GLU A 99 -0.61 5.76 -15.79
N GLN A 100 -0.84 4.66 -15.06
CA GLN A 100 -1.70 3.56 -15.47
C GLN A 100 -3.19 3.83 -15.20
N GLY A 101 -3.56 5.00 -14.68
CA GLY A 101 -4.92 5.37 -14.36
C GLY A 101 -5.47 4.74 -13.07
N LEU A 102 -4.60 4.19 -12.22
CA LEU A 102 -4.97 3.71 -10.89
C LEU A 102 -5.04 4.88 -9.91
N GLU A 103 -5.99 4.83 -9.00
CA GLU A 103 -6.14 5.84 -7.96
C GLU A 103 -5.34 5.48 -6.71
N VAL A 104 -4.45 6.38 -6.30
CA VAL A 104 -3.78 6.32 -5.00
C VAL A 104 -4.57 7.15 -4.01
N GLN A 105 -5.12 6.49 -3.01
CA GLN A 105 -5.95 7.10 -1.98
C GLN A 105 -5.29 7.02 -0.61
N GLY A 106 -5.85 7.74 0.37
CA GLY A 106 -5.39 7.74 1.76
C GLY A 106 -4.40 8.86 2.09
N LEU A 107 -3.78 9.49 1.11
CA LEU A 107 -2.98 10.68 1.30
C LEU A 107 -3.87 11.91 1.52
N SER A 108 -3.43 12.86 2.34
CA SER A 108 -4.11 14.17 2.51
C SER A 108 -4.13 14.96 1.20
N ASP A 109 -3.15 14.72 0.35
CA ASP A 109 -3.06 15.30 -0.98
C ASP A 109 -3.57 14.28 -2.02
N THR A 110 -4.77 14.53 -2.53
CA THR A 110 -5.41 13.67 -3.53
C THR A 110 -4.69 13.62 -4.87
N SER A 111 -3.83 14.61 -5.15
CA SER A 111 -2.97 14.60 -6.35
C SER A 111 -1.76 13.67 -6.20
N ALA A 112 -1.53 13.16 -5.00
CA ALA A 112 -0.38 12.33 -4.63
C ALA A 112 0.98 12.97 -5.02
N GLU A 113 1.07 14.29 -5.00
CA GLU A 113 2.33 15.01 -5.21
C GLU A 113 3.10 15.19 -3.91
N THR A 114 2.38 15.23 -2.79
CA THR A 114 2.94 15.43 -1.45
C THR A 114 2.49 14.35 -0.48
N ILE A 115 3.27 14.14 0.57
CA ILE A 115 2.99 13.20 1.65
C ILE A 115 3.39 13.80 3.00
N CYS A 116 2.60 13.51 4.05
CA CYS A 116 2.96 13.86 5.41
C CYS A 116 3.94 12.84 5.98
N VAL A 117 5.00 13.34 6.58
CA VAL A 117 6.02 12.53 7.26
C VAL A 117 6.01 12.82 8.76
N ALA A 118 6.22 11.77 9.55
CA ALA A 118 6.41 11.89 10.99
C ALA A 118 7.80 12.48 11.29
N ALA A 119 7.84 13.54 12.07
CA ALA A 119 9.10 14.05 12.60
C ALA A 119 9.64 13.02 13.61
N ARG A 120 10.82 12.50 13.36
CA ARG A 120 11.51 11.66 14.31
C ARG A 120 12.01 12.56 15.43
N ASN A 121 11.39 12.49 16.60
CA ASN A 121 11.98 13.09 17.78
C ASN A 121 13.27 12.34 18.08
N GLU A 122 14.39 13.03 18.11
CA GLU A 122 15.69 12.49 18.55
C GLU A 122 15.72 12.27 20.08
N ILE A 123 14.63 11.77 20.64
CA ILE A 123 14.55 11.45 22.06
C ILE A 123 14.43 9.94 22.20
N GLY A 124 15.56 9.32 22.56
CA GLY A 124 15.61 7.98 23.11
C GLY A 124 15.79 6.87 22.10
N GLN A 125 17.03 6.55 21.81
CA GLN A 125 17.44 5.18 21.53
C GLN A 125 17.16 4.34 22.78
N GLU A 126 15.91 3.91 22.99
CA GLU A 126 15.70 2.73 23.80
C GLU A 126 15.90 1.53 22.87
N GLU A 127 17.05 0.93 23.07
CA GLU A 127 17.49 -0.34 22.53
C GLU A 127 16.38 -1.39 22.74
N TYR A 128 15.66 -1.72 21.68
CA TYR A 128 14.84 -2.91 21.68
C TYR A 128 15.79 -4.11 21.72
N SER A 129 16.04 -4.60 22.94
CA SER A 129 16.71 -5.87 23.15
C SER A 129 15.67 -6.97 23.03
N PRO A 130 15.75 -7.86 22.01
CA PRO A 130 14.87 -9.01 21.98
C PRO A 130 15.23 -9.91 23.16
N ALA A 131 14.23 -10.18 24.01
CA ALA A 131 14.34 -11.15 25.09
C ALA A 131 14.82 -12.50 24.50
N LYS A 132 15.97 -12.95 25.01
CA LYS A 132 16.46 -14.31 24.78
C LYS A 132 15.55 -15.26 25.57
N GLU A 133 14.85 -16.11 24.88
CA GLU A 133 14.47 -17.42 25.41
C GLU A 133 15.62 -18.43 25.24
#